data_f7cc610ff3ed5061b03fbfac4302ab0a
#
_entry.id   f7cc610ff3ed5061b03fbfac4302ab0a
#
_cell.length_a   1.000
_cell.length_b   1.000
_cell.length_c   1.000
_cell.angle_alpha   90.00
_cell.angle_beta   90.00
_cell.angle_gamma   90.00
#
_symmetry.space_group_name_H-M   'P 1'
#
loop_
_entity.id
_entity.type
_entity.pdbx_description
1 polymer ?
#
loop_
_entity_poly.entity_id
_entity_poly.type
_entity_poly.pdbx_seq_one_letter_code
_entity_poly.pdbx_strand_id
1 'polypeptide(L)'
;GGLMQKRAGTARHDAVAWGFARGADKRGVDLIQNCEVTGIDIEDGRVTGVQTSRGPIRAKKIGMAVAGSTSRVGALAGLRLPIESHVLQAFVTEGIKPMLHNVITFGAGHFYISQSDKGGLVFGASLDGYNTYAQRGNLPLIEHVMEAGVSFVPAMSKVRLLRSWGDVMDISPDGSPIIDKTPIDGLYLNAGWCYGGFKATPGSGWCFSHLIADRPTHHIEQMRLDRFKTGYVIDELGAGAQHNLH
;
A
#
# COMPACT_ATOMS: atom_id res chain seq x y z
N GLY A 1 -7.85 -19.01 21.56
CA GLY A 1 -8.33 -17.72 22.04
C GLY A 1 -8.24 -16.66 20.95
N GLY A 2 -8.89 -15.52 21.14
CA GLY A 2 -8.90 -14.41 20.21
C GLY A 2 -8.92 -13.07 20.93
N LEU A 3 -8.43 -12.03 20.26
CA LEU A 3 -8.47 -10.65 20.72
C LEU A 3 -9.46 -9.86 19.86
N MET A 4 -10.37 -9.14 20.49
CA MET A 4 -11.33 -8.28 19.79
C MET A 4 -11.05 -6.81 20.03
N GLN A 5 -10.85 -6.06 18.93
CA GLN A 5 -10.82 -4.60 18.97
C GLN A 5 -12.22 -4.05 18.73
N LYS A 6 -12.91 -3.68 19.81
CA LYS A 6 -14.32 -3.23 19.75
C LYS A 6 -14.54 -1.89 19.05
N ARG A 7 -13.51 -1.05 18.91
CA ARG A 7 -13.59 0.27 18.26
C ARG A 7 -13.05 0.26 16.84
N ALA A 8 -12.64 -0.90 16.33
CA ALA A 8 -12.27 -1.07 14.93
C ALA A 8 -13.52 -1.29 14.06
N GLY A 9 -13.34 -1.21 12.76
CA GLY A 9 -14.41 -1.43 11.78
C GLY A 9 -13.85 -1.50 10.37
N THR A 10 -14.74 -1.57 9.41
CA THR A 10 -14.43 -1.48 7.98
C THR A 10 -14.73 -0.08 7.46
N ALA A 11 -13.91 0.40 6.54
CA ALA A 11 -14.15 1.64 5.83
C ALA A 11 -14.19 1.36 4.32
N ARG A 12 -15.08 2.04 3.61
CA ARG A 12 -15.12 1.96 2.15
C ARG A 12 -13.95 2.75 1.60
N HIS A 13 -12.96 2.05 1.06
CA HIS A 13 -11.71 2.63 0.57
C HIS A 13 -11.94 3.68 -0.53
N ASP A 14 -12.87 3.44 -1.45
CA ASP A 14 -13.28 4.37 -2.49
C ASP A 14 -13.83 5.69 -1.91
N ALA A 15 -14.71 5.60 -0.93
CA ALA A 15 -15.28 6.78 -0.27
C ALA A 15 -14.22 7.58 0.49
N VAL A 16 -13.25 6.92 1.11
CA VAL A 16 -12.12 7.57 1.78
C VAL A 16 -11.24 8.30 0.76
N ALA A 17 -10.85 7.63 -0.33
CA ALA A 17 -10.04 8.23 -1.38
C ALA A 17 -10.72 9.48 -1.99
N TRP A 18 -12.00 9.36 -2.35
CA TRP A 18 -12.77 10.48 -2.87
C TRP A 18 -13.00 11.58 -1.84
N GLY A 19 -13.12 11.23 -0.57
CA GLY A 19 -13.22 12.22 0.51
C GLY A 19 -11.98 13.10 0.60
N PHE A 20 -10.79 12.50 0.58
CA PHE A 20 -9.52 13.25 0.54
C PHE A 20 -9.36 14.04 -0.75
N ALA A 21 -9.68 13.46 -1.91
CA ALA A 21 -9.61 14.14 -3.20
C ALA A 21 -10.49 15.40 -3.23
N ARG A 22 -11.75 15.30 -2.82
CA ARG A 22 -12.66 16.47 -2.73
C ARG A 22 -12.16 17.50 -1.71
N GLY A 23 -11.57 17.04 -0.61
CA GLY A 23 -10.99 17.93 0.40
C GLY A 23 -9.77 18.70 -0.14
N ALA A 24 -8.97 18.09 -0.99
CA ALA A 24 -7.84 18.71 -1.67
C ALA A 24 -8.31 19.71 -2.74
N ASP A 25 -9.22 19.30 -3.60
CA ASP A 25 -9.83 20.14 -4.66
C ASP A 25 -10.43 21.44 -4.09
N LYS A 26 -11.21 21.35 -3.01
CA LYS A 26 -11.75 22.52 -2.30
C LYS A 26 -10.68 23.49 -1.78
N ARG A 27 -9.44 23.06 -1.69
CA ARG A 27 -8.29 23.87 -1.26
C ARG A 27 -7.39 24.31 -2.40
N GLY A 28 -7.87 24.15 -3.65
CA GLY A 28 -7.17 24.57 -4.86
C GLY A 28 -6.06 23.60 -5.33
N VAL A 29 -6.17 22.33 -4.96
CA VAL A 29 -5.26 21.30 -5.50
C VAL A 29 -5.82 20.76 -6.79
N ASP A 30 -5.07 20.86 -7.88
CA ASP A 30 -5.43 20.26 -9.16
C ASP A 30 -5.27 18.73 -9.12
N LEU A 31 -6.34 18.01 -9.45
CA LEU A 31 -6.35 16.56 -9.56
C LEU A 31 -6.37 16.15 -11.03
N ILE A 32 -5.23 15.70 -11.53
CA ILE A 32 -5.06 15.35 -12.94
C ILE A 32 -5.08 13.82 -13.07
N GLN A 33 -6.25 13.28 -13.33
CA GLN A 33 -6.43 11.84 -13.56
C GLN A 33 -5.94 11.40 -14.94
N ASN A 34 -5.60 10.12 -15.08
CA ASN A 34 -5.09 9.55 -16.33
C ASN A 34 -3.90 10.36 -16.90
N CYS A 35 -2.97 10.71 -16.02
CA CYS A 35 -1.77 11.47 -16.30
C CYS A 35 -0.57 10.71 -15.76
N GLU A 36 0.04 9.89 -16.60
CA GLU A 36 1.19 9.08 -16.23
C GLU A 36 2.44 9.94 -16.16
N VAL A 37 3.23 9.81 -15.09
CA VAL A 37 4.55 10.41 -14.96
C VAL A 37 5.55 9.51 -15.69
N THR A 38 6.20 10.05 -16.71
CA THR A 38 7.14 9.33 -17.59
C THR A 38 8.59 9.73 -17.39
N GLY A 39 8.84 10.82 -16.64
CA GLY A 39 10.19 11.31 -16.32
C GLY A 39 10.16 12.28 -15.15
N ILE A 40 11.31 12.45 -14.51
CA ILE A 40 11.55 13.46 -13.46
C ILE A 40 12.69 14.32 -13.93
N ASP A 41 12.45 15.62 -14.08
CA ASP A 41 13.45 16.59 -14.54
C ASP A 41 14.33 17.02 -13.36
N ILE A 42 15.64 16.90 -13.53
CA ILE A 42 16.65 17.21 -12.51
C ILE A 42 17.73 18.09 -13.14
N GLU A 43 18.00 19.23 -12.51
CA GLU A 43 19.08 20.15 -12.87
C GLU A 43 19.92 20.41 -11.61
N ASP A 44 21.23 20.30 -11.71
CA ASP A 44 22.17 20.53 -10.61
C ASP A 44 21.80 19.80 -9.28
N GLY A 45 21.32 18.56 -9.42
CA GLY A 45 20.95 17.72 -8.27
C GLY A 45 19.60 18.08 -7.60
N ARG A 46 18.82 18.95 -8.21
CA ARG A 46 17.50 19.40 -7.75
C ARG A 46 16.41 19.07 -8.76
N VAL A 47 15.22 18.72 -8.30
CA VAL A 47 14.06 18.56 -9.18
C VAL A 47 13.59 19.91 -9.73
N THR A 48 13.21 19.94 -11.00
CA THR A 48 12.64 21.12 -11.68
C THR A 48 11.24 20.85 -12.22
N GLY A 49 10.85 19.58 -12.34
CA GLY A 49 9.54 19.20 -12.84
C GLY A 49 9.39 17.70 -13.09
N VAL A 50 8.29 17.36 -13.73
CA VAL A 50 8.00 16.00 -14.22
C VAL A 50 7.55 16.04 -15.67
N GLN A 51 7.94 15.03 -16.44
CA GLN A 51 7.35 14.72 -17.74
C GLN A 51 6.13 13.83 -17.53
N THR A 52 5.04 14.13 -18.22
CA THR A 52 3.82 13.34 -18.12
C THR A 52 3.25 13.01 -19.50
N SER A 53 2.33 12.06 -19.54
CA SER A 53 1.56 11.72 -20.75
C SER A 53 0.70 12.89 -21.27
N ARG A 54 0.58 13.99 -20.49
CA ARG A 54 -0.18 15.20 -20.84
C ARG A 54 0.71 16.45 -21.00
N GLY A 55 2.03 16.25 -21.04
CA GLY A 55 3.00 17.33 -21.14
C GLY A 55 3.76 17.56 -19.83
N PRO A 56 4.74 18.47 -19.85
CA PRO A 56 5.58 18.74 -18.69
C PRO A 56 4.85 19.57 -17.63
N ILE A 57 5.18 19.30 -16.37
CA ILE A 57 4.70 20.07 -15.22
C ILE A 57 5.93 20.55 -14.44
N ARG A 58 6.10 21.85 -14.31
CA ARG A 58 7.19 22.43 -13.49
C ARG A 58 6.85 22.36 -12.01
N ALA A 59 7.79 21.94 -11.19
CA ALA A 59 7.63 21.89 -9.75
C ALA A 59 8.96 22.13 -9.03
N LYS A 60 8.92 22.85 -7.91
CA LYS A 60 10.09 23.05 -7.05
C LYS A 60 10.28 21.89 -6.06
N LYS A 61 9.21 21.15 -5.80
CA LYS A 61 9.16 20.00 -4.88
C LYS A 61 8.25 18.94 -5.45
N ILE A 62 8.65 17.70 -5.37
CA ILE A 62 7.92 16.53 -5.85
C ILE A 62 7.80 15.53 -4.69
N GLY A 63 6.56 15.13 -4.36
CA GLY A 63 6.30 14.08 -3.39
C GLY A 63 5.90 12.79 -4.12
N MET A 64 6.66 11.73 -3.95
CA MET A 64 6.32 10.40 -4.46
C MET A 64 5.49 9.64 -3.43
N ALA A 65 4.23 9.34 -3.75
CA ALA A 65 3.33 8.50 -2.97
C ALA A 65 2.64 7.53 -3.94
N VAL A 66 3.41 6.63 -4.52
CA VAL A 66 3.06 5.81 -5.70
C VAL A 66 3.02 4.30 -5.40
N ALA A 67 2.98 3.93 -4.12
CA ALA A 67 2.83 2.57 -3.61
C ALA A 67 3.69 1.55 -4.38
N GLY A 68 3.10 0.48 -4.90
CA GLY A 68 3.80 -0.57 -5.62
C GLY A 68 4.62 -0.11 -6.85
N SER A 69 4.42 1.12 -7.35
CA SER A 69 5.22 1.69 -8.44
C SER A 69 6.46 2.46 -7.96
N THR A 70 6.75 2.46 -6.67
CA THR A 70 7.80 3.30 -6.06
C THR A 70 9.17 3.10 -6.70
N SER A 71 9.63 1.87 -6.87
CA SER A 71 10.93 1.59 -7.48
C SER A 71 10.98 1.98 -8.97
N ARG A 72 9.88 1.78 -9.72
CA ARG A 72 9.80 2.24 -11.12
C ARG A 72 9.88 3.75 -11.24
N VAL A 73 9.09 4.48 -10.43
CA VAL A 73 9.09 5.94 -10.47
C VAL A 73 10.40 6.50 -9.93
N GLY A 74 10.98 5.90 -8.89
CA GLY A 74 12.30 6.25 -8.37
C GLY A 74 13.39 6.11 -9.43
N ALA A 75 13.32 5.07 -10.27
CA ALA A 75 14.27 4.86 -11.37
C ALA A 75 14.22 5.97 -12.43
N LEU A 76 13.09 6.66 -12.62
CA LEU A 76 13.00 7.84 -13.51
C LEU A 76 13.88 9.01 -13.01
N ALA A 77 14.20 9.02 -11.74
CA ALA A 77 15.14 9.98 -11.12
C ALA A 77 16.54 9.38 -10.90
N GLY A 78 16.84 8.21 -11.47
CA GLY A 78 18.10 7.51 -11.25
C GLY A 78 18.30 6.93 -9.85
N LEU A 79 17.23 6.83 -9.04
CA LEU A 79 17.30 6.29 -7.69
C LEU A 79 17.05 4.78 -7.68
N ARG A 80 17.86 4.06 -6.91
CA ARG A 80 17.60 2.69 -6.51
C ARG A 80 17.08 2.68 -5.08
N LEU A 81 15.77 2.45 -4.94
CA LEU A 81 15.11 2.42 -3.65
C LEU A 81 15.03 0.99 -3.09
N PRO A 82 15.13 0.80 -1.78
CA PRO A 82 15.01 -0.50 -1.13
C PRO A 82 13.52 -0.90 -1.00
N ILE A 83 12.82 -0.97 -2.11
CA ILE A 83 11.40 -1.31 -2.18
C ILE A 83 11.21 -2.40 -3.21
N GLU A 84 10.59 -3.48 -2.81
CA GLU A 84 10.12 -4.54 -3.71
C GLU A 84 8.62 -4.42 -3.95
N SER A 85 8.18 -4.90 -5.11
CA SER A 85 6.79 -4.81 -5.55
C SER A 85 6.20 -6.20 -5.65
N HIS A 86 5.23 -6.52 -4.80
CA HIS A 86 4.60 -7.84 -4.74
C HIS A 86 3.10 -7.75 -4.93
N VAL A 87 2.50 -8.73 -5.62
CA VAL A 87 1.06 -8.76 -5.79
C VAL A 87 0.39 -9.34 -4.56
N LEU A 88 -0.57 -8.62 -4.01
CA LEU A 88 -1.53 -9.09 -3.03
C LEU A 88 -2.84 -9.39 -3.74
N GLN A 89 -3.37 -10.60 -3.53
CA GLN A 89 -4.65 -11.00 -4.11
C GLN A 89 -5.78 -10.92 -3.08
N ALA A 90 -6.93 -10.49 -3.56
CA ALA A 90 -8.16 -10.49 -2.78
C ALA A 90 -9.29 -11.16 -3.56
N PHE A 91 -10.31 -11.59 -2.84
CA PHE A 91 -11.36 -12.46 -3.33
C PHE A 91 -12.71 -12.02 -2.81
N VAL A 92 -13.76 -12.27 -3.60
CA VAL A 92 -15.14 -12.09 -3.16
C VAL A 92 -16.02 -13.24 -3.63
N THR A 93 -16.88 -13.71 -2.73
CA THR A 93 -17.86 -14.75 -3.03
C THR A 93 -19.21 -14.19 -3.48
N GLU A 94 -20.10 -15.07 -3.92
CA GLU A 94 -21.53 -14.76 -4.00
C GLU A 94 -22.07 -14.32 -2.63
N GLY A 95 -23.20 -13.59 -2.65
CA GLY A 95 -23.86 -13.15 -1.43
C GLY A 95 -24.53 -14.31 -0.70
N ILE A 96 -24.27 -14.41 0.59
CA ILE A 96 -24.92 -15.35 1.50
C ILE A 96 -25.60 -14.61 2.64
N LYS A 97 -26.39 -15.30 3.43
CA LYS A 97 -27.00 -14.71 4.64
C LYS A 97 -25.93 -14.16 5.57
N PRO A 98 -26.21 -13.07 6.31
CA PRO A 98 -25.28 -12.53 7.28
C PRO A 98 -24.83 -13.58 8.30
N MET A 99 -23.51 -13.76 8.43
CA MET A 99 -22.90 -14.70 9.36
C MET A 99 -21.64 -14.13 10.05
N LEU A 100 -20.99 -13.14 9.43
CA LEU A 100 -19.81 -12.50 9.99
C LEU A 100 -20.10 -11.02 10.26
N HIS A 101 -20.05 -10.64 11.53
CA HIS A 101 -20.28 -9.26 11.97
C HIS A 101 -18.99 -8.47 12.21
N ASN A 102 -17.86 -9.14 12.16
CA ASN A 102 -16.54 -8.57 12.41
C ASN A 102 -15.58 -8.94 11.26
N VAL A 103 -14.54 -8.14 11.09
CA VAL A 103 -13.37 -8.60 10.34
C VAL A 103 -12.62 -9.58 11.22
N ILE A 104 -12.34 -10.75 10.71
CA ILE A 104 -11.53 -11.77 11.36
C ILE A 104 -10.19 -11.80 10.67
N THR A 105 -9.10 -11.69 11.43
CA THR A 105 -7.73 -11.86 10.92
C THR A 105 -7.09 -13.01 11.65
N PHE A 106 -6.37 -13.84 10.93
CA PHE A 106 -5.64 -14.97 11.48
C PHE A 106 -4.16 -14.83 11.12
N GLY A 107 -3.38 -14.38 12.12
CA GLY A 107 -1.99 -13.99 11.91
C GLY A 107 -1.09 -15.12 11.39
N ALA A 108 -1.20 -16.32 11.97
CA ALA A 108 -0.36 -17.45 11.56
C ALA A 108 -0.62 -17.96 10.13
N GLY A 109 -1.81 -17.69 9.58
CA GLY A 109 -2.17 -18.07 8.20
C GLY A 109 -2.21 -16.89 7.24
N HIS A 110 -1.81 -15.70 7.68
CA HIS A 110 -1.93 -14.46 6.89
C HIS A 110 -3.29 -14.30 6.20
N PHE A 111 -4.33 -14.81 6.82
CA PHE A 111 -5.68 -14.83 6.27
C PHE A 111 -6.56 -13.79 6.98
N TYR A 112 -7.34 -13.07 6.20
CA TYR A 112 -8.41 -12.21 6.71
C TYR A 112 -9.70 -12.47 5.98
N ILE A 113 -10.83 -12.30 6.67
CA ILE A 113 -12.17 -12.42 6.11
C ILE A 113 -13.12 -11.41 6.74
N SER A 114 -13.98 -10.86 5.92
CA SER A 114 -15.12 -10.02 6.33
C SER A 114 -16.33 -10.34 5.45
N GLN A 115 -17.51 -9.92 5.88
CA GLN A 115 -18.70 -9.99 5.05
C GLN A 115 -19.17 -8.58 4.71
N SER A 116 -19.42 -8.36 3.42
CA SER A 116 -19.95 -7.09 2.92
C SER A 116 -21.44 -6.94 3.19
N ASP A 117 -21.95 -5.70 3.12
CA ASP A 117 -23.38 -5.40 3.25
C ASP A 117 -24.25 -6.13 2.21
N LYS A 118 -23.65 -6.53 1.10
CA LYS A 118 -24.32 -7.32 0.05
C LYS A 118 -24.26 -8.83 0.29
N GLY A 119 -23.72 -9.26 1.43
CA GLY A 119 -23.60 -10.66 1.83
C GLY A 119 -22.38 -11.41 1.30
N GLY A 120 -21.62 -10.86 0.34
CA GLY A 120 -20.41 -11.51 -0.16
C GLY A 120 -19.30 -11.52 0.88
N LEU A 121 -18.63 -12.67 1.03
CA LEU A 121 -17.42 -12.78 1.83
C LEU A 121 -16.26 -12.17 1.05
N VAL A 122 -15.56 -11.23 1.68
CA VAL A 122 -14.35 -10.59 1.15
C VAL A 122 -13.18 -11.09 1.98
N PHE A 123 -12.19 -11.66 1.33
CA PHE A 123 -11.06 -12.28 2.01
C PHE A 123 -9.78 -12.22 1.18
N GLY A 124 -8.68 -12.47 1.82
CA GLY A 124 -7.34 -12.53 1.23
C GLY A 124 -6.34 -13.14 2.18
N ALA A 125 -5.15 -13.36 1.68
CA ALA A 125 -4.06 -13.94 2.45
C ALA A 125 -2.69 -13.46 1.91
N SER A 126 -1.78 -14.39 1.69
CA SER A 126 -0.39 -14.20 1.34
C SER A 126 -0.14 -13.38 0.06
N LEU A 127 1.08 -12.90 -0.07
CA LEU A 127 1.61 -12.23 -1.26
C LEU A 127 2.15 -13.26 -2.27
N ASP A 128 2.29 -12.85 -3.51
CA ASP A 128 3.15 -13.54 -4.46
C ASP A 128 4.61 -13.50 -3.98
N GLY A 129 5.29 -14.65 -4.02
CA GLY A 129 6.65 -14.81 -3.50
C GLY A 129 7.75 -14.20 -4.39
N TYR A 130 7.41 -13.35 -5.35
CA TYR A 130 8.38 -12.74 -6.27
C TYR A 130 8.01 -11.30 -6.63
N ASN A 131 9.02 -10.51 -6.93
CA ASN A 131 8.86 -9.12 -7.33
C ASN A 131 8.20 -9.02 -8.70
N THR A 132 7.04 -8.37 -8.80
CA THR A 132 6.28 -8.22 -10.03
C THR A 132 5.36 -7.00 -10.01
N TYR A 133 5.05 -6.49 -11.20
CA TYR A 133 4.06 -5.43 -11.41
C TYR A 133 2.77 -5.94 -12.07
N ALA A 134 2.58 -7.24 -12.12
CA ALA A 134 1.37 -7.82 -12.69
C ALA A 134 0.17 -7.56 -11.80
N GLN A 135 -0.84 -6.83 -12.29
CA GLN A 135 -2.10 -6.57 -11.57
C GLN A 135 -3.11 -7.69 -11.76
N ARG A 136 -2.66 -8.93 -11.65
CA ARG A 136 -3.51 -10.12 -11.78
C ARG A 136 -3.00 -11.20 -10.85
N GLY A 137 -3.94 -12.00 -10.36
CA GLY A 137 -3.62 -13.12 -9.52
C GLY A 137 -3.04 -14.31 -10.26
N ASN A 138 -2.59 -15.30 -9.50
CA ASN A 138 -2.16 -16.61 -9.99
C ASN A 138 -2.97 -17.73 -9.34
N LEU A 139 -3.08 -18.87 -10.03
CA LEU A 139 -3.89 -19.99 -9.59
C LEU A 139 -3.35 -20.67 -8.30
N PRO A 140 -2.04 -20.90 -8.14
CA PRO A 140 -1.52 -21.50 -6.91
C PRO A 140 -1.88 -20.72 -5.65
N LEU A 141 -1.84 -19.38 -5.71
CA LEU A 141 -2.24 -18.56 -4.57
C LEU A 141 -3.74 -18.63 -4.29
N ILE A 142 -4.58 -18.73 -5.34
CA ILE A 142 -6.03 -18.95 -5.19
C ILE A 142 -6.29 -20.23 -4.42
N GLU A 143 -5.65 -21.33 -4.80
CA GLU A 143 -5.80 -22.64 -4.14
C GLU A 143 -5.38 -22.56 -2.66
N HIS A 144 -4.22 -21.99 -2.39
CA HIS A 144 -3.72 -21.82 -1.02
C HIS A 144 -4.67 -20.99 -0.14
N VAL A 145 -5.17 -19.87 -0.66
CA VAL A 145 -6.08 -18.98 0.09
C VAL A 145 -7.44 -19.64 0.30
N MET A 146 -7.92 -20.40 -0.66
CA MET A 146 -9.19 -21.14 -0.53
C MET A 146 -9.08 -22.27 0.50
N GLU A 147 -7.95 -22.99 0.53
CA GLU A 147 -7.68 -24.03 1.52
C GLU A 147 -7.66 -23.43 2.95
N ALA A 148 -6.93 -22.35 3.15
CA ALA A 148 -6.93 -21.62 4.42
C ALA A 148 -8.35 -21.15 4.79
N GLY A 149 -9.06 -20.53 3.86
CA GLY A 149 -10.42 -20.03 4.07
C GLY A 149 -11.40 -21.11 4.49
N VAL A 150 -11.40 -22.25 3.85
CA VAL A 150 -12.27 -23.39 4.18
C VAL A 150 -11.89 -23.99 5.54
N SER A 151 -10.61 -24.03 5.86
CA SER A 151 -10.14 -24.50 7.19
C SER A 151 -10.65 -23.64 8.34
N PHE A 152 -10.70 -22.31 8.17
CA PHE A 152 -11.19 -21.38 9.20
C PHE A 152 -12.69 -21.17 9.19
N VAL A 153 -13.29 -21.14 8.01
CA VAL A 153 -14.72 -20.92 7.79
C VAL A 153 -15.27 -22.04 6.89
N PRO A 154 -15.57 -23.20 7.44
CA PRO A 154 -16.00 -24.37 6.65
C PRO A 154 -17.18 -24.11 5.71
N ALA A 155 -18.03 -23.13 6.03
CA ALA A 155 -19.12 -22.70 5.16
C ALA A 155 -18.65 -22.21 3.78
N MET A 156 -17.40 -21.75 3.66
CA MET A 156 -16.82 -21.33 2.37
C MET A 156 -16.73 -22.45 1.35
N SER A 157 -16.67 -23.71 1.77
CA SER A 157 -16.67 -24.86 0.85
C SER A 157 -17.94 -24.98 -0.02
N LYS A 158 -19.01 -24.28 0.38
CA LYS A 158 -20.33 -24.31 -0.29
C LYS A 158 -20.65 -23.02 -1.05
N VAL A 159 -19.72 -22.08 -1.09
CA VAL A 159 -19.95 -20.74 -1.65
C VAL A 159 -19.12 -20.58 -2.93
N ARG A 160 -19.69 -19.95 -3.94
CA ARG A 160 -19.00 -19.72 -5.22
C ARG A 160 -18.10 -18.49 -5.11
N LEU A 161 -16.87 -18.63 -5.60
CA LEU A 161 -15.99 -17.51 -5.85
C LEU A 161 -16.49 -16.73 -7.06
N LEU A 162 -16.79 -15.45 -6.92
CA LEU A 162 -17.23 -14.60 -8.02
C LEU A 162 -16.09 -13.86 -8.70
N ARG A 163 -15.12 -13.39 -7.91
CA ARG A 163 -14.04 -12.56 -8.42
C ARG A 163 -12.78 -12.73 -7.58
N SER A 164 -11.66 -12.69 -8.27
CA SER A 164 -10.35 -12.40 -7.68
C SER A 164 -9.76 -11.17 -8.37
N TRP A 165 -8.94 -10.43 -7.65
CA TRP A 165 -8.14 -9.34 -8.21
C TRP A 165 -6.82 -9.26 -7.46
N GLY A 166 -5.81 -8.68 -8.10
CA GLY A 166 -4.51 -8.43 -7.49
C GLY A 166 -4.10 -6.99 -7.68
N ASP A 167 -3.39 -6.45 -6.71
CA ASP A 167 -2.76 -5.14 -6.81
C ASP A 167 -1.35 -5.18 -6.23
N VAL A 168 -0.54 -4.22 -6.61
CA VAL A 168 0.89 -4.21 -6.33
C VAL A 168 1.16 -3.46 -5.03
N MET A 169 1.71 -4.16 -4.05
CA MET A 169 2.16 -3.60 -2.78
C MET A 169 3.63 -3.19 -2.85
N ASP A 170 3.98 -2.19 -2.07
CA ASP A 170 5.34 -1.72 -1.84
C ASP A 170 5.89 -2.32 -0.53
N ILE A 171 6.85 -3.20 -0.65
CA ILE A 171 7.45 -3.92 0.48
C ILE A 171 8.82 -3.34 0.78
N SER A 172 9.00 -2.83 2.00
CA SER A 172 10.28 -2.43 2.56
C SER A 172 10.97 -3.63 3.25
N PRO A 173 12.30 -3.65 3.36
CA PRO A 173 13.02 -4.80 3.95
C PRO A 173 12.68 -5.09 5.41
N ASP A 174 12.27 -4.08 6.17
CA ASP A 174 11.93 -4.18 7.60
C ASP A 174 10.43 -4.08 7.89
N GLY A 175 9.60 -4.10 6.85
CA GLY A 175 8.15 -3.99 6.99
C GLY A 175 7.61 -2.63 7.40
N SER A 176 8.48 -1.65 7.58
CA SER A 176 8.11 -0.31 8.06
C SER A 176 8.21 0.74 6.96
N PRO A 177 7.35 1.78 6.98
CA PRO A 177 7.31 2.77 5.92
C PRO A 177 8.56 3.65 5.88
N ILE A 178 8.76 4.29 4.73
CA ILE A 178 9.75 5.32 4.48
C ILE A 178 9.01 6.63 4.24
N ILE A 179 9.22 7.62 5.11
CA ILE A 179 8.76 9.00 4.90
C ILE A 179 9.99 9.90 5.06
N ASP A 180 10.63 10.23 3.94
CA ASP A 180 11.91 10.93 3.98
C ASP A 180 12.18 11.75 2.72
N LYS A 181 13.22 12.57 2.79
CA LYS A 181 13.86 13.19 1.62
C LYS A 181 14.69 12.14 0.89
N THR A 182 14.75 12.25 -0.42
CA THR A 182 15.73 11.50 -1.21
C THR A 182 17.07 12.26 -1.29
N PRO A 183 18.13 11.65 -1.82
CA PRO A 183 19.37 12.37 -2.10
C PRO A 183 19.24 13.49 -3.13
N ILE A 184 18.14 13.56 -3.86
CA ILE A 184 17.86 14.60 -4.85
C ILE A 184 17.06 15.72 -4.16
N ASP A 185 17.58 16.94 -4.21
CA ASP A 185 16.93 18.09 -3.56
C ASP A 185 15.53 18.32 -4.14
N GLY A 186 14.57 18.53 -3.27
CA GLY A 186 13.16 18.73 -3.63
C GLY A 186 12.37 17.44 -3.95
N LEU A 187 12.99 16.25 -3.90
CA LEU A 187 12.31 14.97 -4.11
C LEU A 187 12.08 14.24 -2.79
N TYR A 188 10.83 13.97 -2.48
CA TYR A 188 10.38 13.37 -1.22
C TYR A 188 9.72 12.03 -1.47
N LEU A 189 9.79 11.12 -0.49
CA LEU A 189 9.28 9.76 -0.58
C LEU A 189 8.32 9.46 0.57
N ASN A 190 7.17 8.86 0.25
CA ASN A 190 6.25 8.23 1.18
C ASN A 190 5.86 6.87 0.61
N ALA A 191 6.50 5.80 1.06
CA ALA A 191 6.39 4.46 0.49
C ALA A 191 6.76 3.37 1.50
N GLY A 192 6.70 2.10 1.06
CA GLY A 192 7.08 0.95 1.87
C GLY A 192 6.07 0.62 2.96
N TRP A 193 4.81 0.86 2.70
CA TRP A 193 3.73 0.70 3.70
C TRP A 193 3.32 -0.75 3.93
N CYS A 194 3.75 -1.66 3.11
CA CYS A 194 3.43 -3.09 3.24
C CYS A 194 1.92 -3.31 3.46
N TYR A 195 1.53 -3.92 4.56
CA TYR A 195 0.11 -4.14 4.93
C TYR A 195 -0.54 -2.95 5.68
N GLY A 196 0.23 -1.92 6.02
CA GLY A 196 -0.19 -0.85 6.94
C GLY A 196 -0.82 0.37 6.30
N GLY A 197 -0.72 0.52 4.98
CA GLY A 197 -0.94 1.79 4.28
C GLY A 197 -2.30 2.43 4.46
N PHE A 198 -3.37 1.69 4.25
CA PHE A 198 -4.72 2.26 4.27
C PHE A 198 -5.09 2.88 5.64
N LYS A 199 -4.87 2.14 6.72
CA LYS A 199 -5.16 2.65 8.07
C LYS A 199 -4.29 3.83 8.48
N ALA A 200 -3.09 3.92 7.92
CA ALA A 200 -2.14 4.99 8.22
C ALA A 200 -2.34 6.25 7.35
N THR A 201 -3.20 6.22 6.33
CA THR A 201 -3.40 7.30 5.36
C THR A 201 -3.51 8.70 5.99
N PRO A 202 -4.33 8.95 7.05
CA PRO A 202 -4.43 10.30 7.62
C PRO A 202 -3.12 10.76 8.27
N GLY A 203 -2.49 9.89 9.05
CA GLY A 203 -1.23 10.20 9.75
C GLY A 203 -0.06 10.36 8.79
N SER A 204 0.08 9.46 7.82
CA SER A 204 1.16 9.52 6.83
C SER A 204 1.04 10.76 5.94
N GLY A 205 -0.18 11.08 5.49
CA GLY A 205 -0.42 12.29 4.70
C GLY A 205 -0.08 13.56 5.48
N TRP A 206 -0.43 13.62 6.77
CA TRP A 206 -0.08 14.73 7.63
C TRP A 206 1.44 14.85 7.81
N CYS A 207 2.13 13.77 8.15
CA CYS A 207 3.59 13.75 8.29
C CYS A 207 4.29 14.15 6.98
N PHE A 208 3.85 13.59 5.86
CA PHE A 208 4.43 13.85 4.56
C PHE A 208 4.24 15.30 4.12
N SER A 209 3.07 15.89 4.36
CA SER A 209 2.83 17.30 4.07
C SER A 209 3.74 18.23 4.88
N HIS A 210 3.99 17.89 6.15
CA HIS A 210 4.91 18.64 7.02
C HIS A 210 6.36 18.53 6.53
N LEU A 211 6.77 17.33 6.10
CA LEU A 211 8.11 17.13 5.54
C LEU A 211 8.32 17.96 4.27
N ILE A 212 7.35 17.96 3.33
CA ILE A 212 7.40 18.76 2.10
C ILE A 212 7.40 20.27 2.40
N ALA A 213 6.72 20.68 3.46
CA ALA A 213 6.67 22.07 3.91
C ALA A 213 7.90 22.51 4.73
N ASP A 214 8.93 21.68 4.83
CA ASP A 214 10.14 21.91 5.66
C ASP A 214 9.83 22.15 7.15
N ARG A 215 8.80 21.48 7.66
CA ARG A 215 8.36 21.45 9.06
C ARG A 215 8.37 20.04 9.61
N PRO A 216 9.53 19.36 9.69
CA PRO A 216 9.58 17.94 10.04
C PRO A 216 9.00 17.70 11.44
N THR A 217 8.40 16.54 11.62
CA THR A 217 7.82 16.09 12.87
C THR A 217 8.66 14.95 13.45
N HIS A 218 8.67 14.80 14.77
CA HIS A 218 9.37 13.69 15.43
C HIS A 218 8.77 12.30 15.07
N HIS A 219 7.54 12.25 14.57
CA HIS A 219 6.87 10.99 14.23
C HIS A 219 7.53 10.21 13.10
N ILE A 220 8.33 10.88 12.26
CA ILE A 220 8.99 10.25 11.10
C ILE A 220 10.51 10.09 11.28
N GLU A 221 11.06 10.42 12.43
CA GLU A 221 12.51 10.37 12.66
C GLU A 221 13.11 8.98 12.45
N GLN A 222 12.35 7.92 12.73
CA GLN A 222 12.77 6.54 12.49
C GLN A 222 12.48 6.06 11.06
N MET A 223 11.60 6.74 10.31
CA MET A 223 11.15 6.34 8.98
C MET A 223 12.10 6.78 7.86
N ARG A 224 13.37 6.95 8.17
CA ARG A 224 14.38 7.48 7.25
C ARG A 224 14.79 6.45 6.21
N LEU A 225 15.08 6.93 5.01
CA LEU A 225 15.56 6.09 3.91
C LEU A 225 16.96 5.52 4.19
N ASP A 226 17.81 6.28 4.87
CA ASP A 226 19.20 5.88 5.16
C ASP A 226 19.33 4.82 6.27
N ARG A 227 18.25 4.47 6.98
CA ARG A 227 18.27 3.43 8.01
C ARG A 227 18.76 2.08 7.48
N PHE A 228 18.48 1.78 6.22
CA PHE A 228 18.97 0.55 5.57
C PHE A 228 20.48 0.56 5.28
N LYS A 229 21.12 1.73 5.20
CA LYS A 229 22.58 1.86 5.07
C LYS A 229 23.28 1.77 6.41
N THR A 230 22.64 2.29 7.46
CA THR A 230 23.21 2.30 8.82
C THR A 230 22.91 1.02 9.59
N GLY A 231 22.03 0.15 9.07
CA GLY A 231 21.58 -1.07 9.76
C GLY A 231 20.60 -0.82 10.90
N TYR A 232 20.10 0.41 11.05
CA TYR A 232 19.13 0.77 12.08
C TYR A 232 17.71 0.57 11.56
N VAL A 233 17.26 -0.66 11.49
CA VAL A 233 15.94 -1.04 10.98
C VAL A 233 14.87 -0.99 12.07
N ILE A 234 13.61 -0.77 11.63
CA ILE A 234 12.43 -0.70 12.51
C ILE A 234 11.77 -2.07 12.52
N ASP A 235 12.12 -3.06 13.04
CA ASP A 235 11.54 -4.39 12.95
C ASP A 235 10.08 -4.43 13.45
N GLU A 236 9.13 -4.20 12.58
CA GLU A 236 7.71 -4.41 12.87
C GLU A 236 7.36 -5.89 12.66
N LEU A 237 7.34 -6.65 13.76
CA LEU A 237 6.95 -8.07 13.75
C LEU A 237 5.60 -8.29 13.05
N GLY A 238 5.61 -9.05 11.97
CA GLY A 238 4.42 -9.41 11.20
C GLY A 238 3.97 -8.42 10.13
N ALA A 239 4.69 -7.33 9.92
CA ALA A 239 4.41 -6.34 8.86
C ALA A 239 5.40 -6.41 7.68
N GLY A 240 6.55 -7.04 7.86
CA GLY A 240 7.55 -7.24 6.83
C GLY A 240 7.30 -8.47 5.95
N ALA A 241 8.08 -8.58 4.89
CA ALA A 241 8.18 -9.80 4.12
C ALA A 241 8.64 -10.92 5.06
N GLN A 242 7.83 -11.95 5.19
CA GLN A 242 8.20 -13.05 6.08
C GLN A 242 9.32 -13.88 5.47
N HIS A 243 10.17 -14.45 6.35
CA HIS A 243 11.27 -15.35 5.98
C HIS A 243 10.87 -16.59 5.16
N ASN A 244 9.58 -16.79 4.92
CA ASN A 244 9.03 -17.91 4.13
C ASN A 244 8.69 -17.54 2.68
N LEU A 245 9.12 -16.39 2.20
CA LEU A 245 9.04 -16.01 0.78
C LEU A 245 10.26 -16.47 -0.02
N HIS A 246 10.96 -17.52 0.48
CA HIS A 246 12.08 -18.17 -0.22
C HIS A 246 11.68 -19.53 -0.72
#